data_ce500c219386a3a42b494fcda7b4a3ae
#
_entry.id   ce500c219386a3a42b494fcda7b4a3ae
#
_cell.length_a   1.000
_cell.length_b   1.000
_cell.length_c   1.000
_cell.angle_alpha   90.00
_cell.angle_beta   90.00
_cell.angle_gamma   90.00
#
_symmetry.space_group_name_H-M   'P 1'
#
loop_
_entity.id
_entity.type
_entity.pdbx_description
1 polymer ?
#
loop_
_entity_poly.entity_id
_entity_poly.type
_entity_poly.pdbx_seq_one_letter_code
_entity_poly.pdbx_strand_id
1 'polypeptide(L)'
;DPLENGQWLKSGSRWWYRYGDGSYPSNQLCQINNIWYGFDASGWMETGWAAHDNKWYYFNTSGVMQTGWLKLGGSWYYLDPDKGYMYADTAFSLNDHIYGFNTDGTMYTGWCYIQTGNYWLYFDNNGAVNGWKSIGGKWYYFNTFKMVANCSLTIKGVEYYFLSSGALAEGWVNRNGRDRK
;
A
#
# COMPACT_ATOMS: atom_id res chain seq x y z
N ASP A 1 -10.61 36.83 6.75
CA ASP A 1 -10.63 35.38 6.87
C ASP A 1 -10.58 35.02 8.35
N PRO A 2 -11.56 34.25 8.94
CA PRO A 2 -11.52 33.84 10.33
C PRO A 2 -10.29 33.02 10.70
N LEU A 3 -9.55 32.51 9.71
CA LEU A 3 -8.27 31.81 9.90
C LEU A 3 -7.07 32.75 10.09
N GLU A 4 -7.23 34.04 9.78
CA GLU A 4 -6.18 35.03 10.00
C GLU A 4 -6.05 35.33 11.50
N ASN A 5 -4.80 35.36 11.97
CA ASN A 5 -4.44 35.61 13.38
C ASN A 5 -4.82 34.51 14.38
N GLY A 6 -5.00 33.28 13.92
CA GLY A 6 -5.18 32.13 14.82
C GLY A 6 -3.87 31.77 15.55
N GLN A 7 -4.02 31.04 16.66
CA GLN A 7 -2.87 30.61 17.47
C GLN A 7 -3.03 29.20 18.01
N TRP A 8 -1.91 28.49 18.08
CA TRP A 8 -1.81 27.23 18.78
C TRP A 8 -1.77 27.42 20.27
N LEU A 9 -2.60 26.67 20.99
CA LEU A 9 -2.71 26.72 22.44
C LEU A 9 -2.49 25.31 23.00
N LYS A 10 -1.90 25.23 24.18
CA LYS A 10 -1.61 23.98 24.87
C LYS A 10 -2.34 23.91 26.21
N SER A 11 -2.97 22.76 26.48
CA SER A 11 -3.53 22.48 27.80
C SER A 11 -3.10 21.07 28.23
N GLY A 12 -2.29 20.99 29.28
CA GLY A 12 -1.60 19.76 29.66
C GLY A 12 -0.67 19.27 28.54
N SER A 13 -0.89 18.05 28.07
CA SER A 13 -0.14 17.45 26.93
C SER A 13 -0.80 17.65 25.56
N ARG A 14 -1.99 18.22 25.52
CA ARG A 14 -2.81 18.33 24.30
C ARG A 14 -2.73 19.71 23.70
N TRP A 15 -2.81 19.76 22.35
CA TRP A 15 -2.81 20.98 21.57
C TRP A 15 -4.18 21.20 20.93
N TRP A 16 -4.56 22.48 20.75
CA TRP A 16 -5.72 22.92 20.00
C TRP A 16 -5.42 24.24 19.31
N TYR A 17 -6.21 24.59 18.30
CA TYR A 17 -6.03 25.82 17.56
C TYR A 17 -7.22 26.74 17.75
N ARG A 18 -6.98 27.99 18.08
CA ARG A 18 -8.00 29.02 18.22
C ARG A 18 -7.91 29.98 17.07
N TYR A 19 -9.00 30.19 16.33
CA TYR A 19 -9.08 31.22 15.29
C TYR A 19 -9.10 32.63 15.88
N GLY A 20 -8.88 33.66 15.00
CA GLY A 20 -8.87 35.05 15.42
C GLY A 20 -10.21 35.55 16.00
N ASP A 21 -11.32 34.95 15.60
CA ASP A 21 -12.66 35.23 16.13
C ASP A 21 -12.97 34.50 17.47
N GLY A 22 -12.05 33.70 17.95
CA GLY A 22 -12.17 32.93 19.21
C GLY A 22 -12.77 31.52 19.03
N SER A 23 -13.29 31.17 17.84
CA SER A 23 -13.74 29.83 17.54
C SER A 23 -12.57 28.84 17.35
N TYR A 24 -12.84 27.56 17.23
CA TYR A 24 -11.84 26.50 17.03
C TYR A 24 -12.38 25.37 16.14
N PRO A 25 -11.50 24.66 15.40
CA PRO A 25 -11.91 23.52 14.60
C PRO A 25 -12.28 22.33 15.50
N SER A 26 -13.35 21.61 15.15
CA SER A 26 -13.75 20.39 15.82
C SER A 26 -14.32 19.37 14.83
N ASN A 27 -14.00 18.10 15.02
CA ASN A 27 -14.43 17.00 14.17
C ASN A 27 -14.15 17.24 12.67
N GLN A 28 -12.97 17.75 12.34
CA GLN A 28 -12.65 18.10 10.96
C GLN A 28 -11.15 18.09 10.67
N LEU A 29 -10.83 17.97 9.39
CA LEU A 29 -9.52 18.30 8.86
C LEU A 29 -9.44 19.80 8.61
N CYS A 30 -8.32 20.41 8.96
CA CYS A 30 -8.11 21.84 8.80
C CYS A 30 -6.69 22.13 8.30
N GLN A 31 -6.57 23.04 7.33
CA GLN A 31 -5.29 23.51 6.85
C GLN A 31 -4.89 24.79 7.59
N ILE A 32 -3.76 24.74 8.27
CA ILE A 32 -3.18 25.88 9.01
C ILE A 32 -1.79 26.12 8.46
N ASN A 33 -1.53 27.30 7.91
CA ASN A 33 -0.24 27.65 7.26
C ASN A 33 0.20 26.60 6.22
N ASN A 34 -0.71 26.18 5.36
CA ASN A 34 -0.50 25.16 4.31
C ASN A 34 -0.17 23.74 4.82
N ILE A 35 -0.36 23.47 6.10
CA ILE A 35 -0.19 22.15 6.72
C ILE A 35 -1.55 21.62 7.19
N TRP A 36 -1.86 20.36 6.86
CA TRP A 36 -3.08 19.72 7.28
C TRP A 36 -2.97 19.10 8.68
N TYR A 37 -3.98 19.36 9.51
CA TYR A 37 -4.16 18.82 10.86
C TYR A 37 -5.56 18.22 10.98
N GLY A 38 -5.71 17.24 11.87
CA GLY A 38 -6.99 16.71 12.30
C GLY A 38 -7.35 17.23 13.69
N PHE A 39 -8.65 17.46 13.90
CA PHE A 39 -9.18 17.86 15.21
C PHE A 39 -10.35 16.95 15.59
N ASP A 40 -10.29 16.41 16.80
CA ASP A 40 -11.36 15.56 17.34
C ASP A 40 -12.64 16.37 17.64
N ALA A 41 -13.71 15.68 18.07
CA ALA A 41 -14.99 16.31 18.35
C ALA A 41 -14.94 17.37 19.47
N SER A 42 -13.93 17.32 20.32
CA SER A 42 -13.68 18.28 21.40
C SER A 42 -12.75 19.42 20.97
N GLY A 43 -12.26 19.42 19.72
CA GLY A 43 -11.34 20.42 19.18
C GLY A 43 -9.87 20.19 19.53
N TRP A 44 -9.49 19.01 20.02
CA TRP A 44 -8.09 18.68 20.23
C TRP A 44 -7.41 18.22 18.97
N MET A 45 -6.18 18.69 18.76
CA MET A 45 -5.34 18.21 17.66
C MET A 45 -5.08 16.73 17.79
N GLU A 46 -5.29 16.00 16.72
CA GLU A 46 -5.09 14.56 16.64
C GLU A 46 -3.64 14.20 16.31
N THR A 47 -3.22 13.04 16.79
CA THR A 47 -1.95 12.38 16.48
C THR A 47 -2.19 10.88 16.30
N GLY A 48 -1.38 10.22 15.46
CA GLY A 48 -1.63 8.82 15.11
C GLY A 48 -2.78 8.66 14.14
N TRP A 49 -3.44 7.50 14.18
CA TRP A 49 -4.59 7.21 13.31
C TRP A 49 -5.86 7.93 13.79
N ALA A 50 -6.53 8.60 12.87
CA ALA A 50 -7.84 9.21 13.11
C ALA A 50 -8.74 9.07 11.88
N ALA A 51 -10.05 9.01 12.11
CA ALA A 51 -11.05 8.83 11.07
C ALA A 51 -11.86 10.12 10.87
N HIS A 52 -11.94 10.59 9.62
CA HIS A 52 -12.81 11.69 9.19
C HIS A 52 -13.56 11.27 7.92
N ASP A 53 -14.86 11.52 7.84
CA ASP A 53 -15.71 11.22 6.69
C ASP A 53 -15.56 9.77 6.18
N ASN A 54 -15.53 8.80 7.10
CA ASN A 54 -15.34 7.37 6.83
C ASN A 54 -14.00 7.01 6.15
N LYS A 55 -13.00 7.87 6.27
CA LYS A 55 -11.63 7.64 5.80
C LYS A 55 -10.64 7.74 6.93
N TRP A 56 -9.59 6.92 6.88
CA TRP A 56 -8.51 6.95 7.85
C TRP A 56 -7.37 7.84 7.38
N TYR A 57 -6.83 8.62 8.32
CA TYR A 57 -5.69 9.51 8.16
C TYR A 57 -4.67 9.21 9.24
N TYR A 58 -3.42 9.53 8.98
CA TYR A 58 -2.37 9.42 9.98
C TYR A 58 -1.69 10.76 10.20
N PHE A 59 -1.56 11.14 11.47
CA PHE A 59 -0.90 12.37 11.89
C PHE A 59 0.35 12.01 12.70
N ASN A 60 1.48 12.67 12.42
CA ASN A 60 2.68 12.47 13.21
C ASN A 60 2.53 13.03 14.62
N THR A 61 3.57 12.91 15.45
CA THR A 61 3.56 13.40 16.85
C THR A 61 3.41 14.92 16.97
N SER A 62 3.66 15.67 15.90
CA SER A 62 3.41 17.12 15.82
C SER A 62 2.04 17.45 15.23
N GLY A 63 1.16 16.47 15.02
CA GLY A 63 -0.18 16.64 14.45
C GLY A 63 -0.20 16.82 12.93
N VAL A 64 0.92 16.76 12.24
CA VAL A 64 1.00 16.97 10.78
C VAL A 64 0.49 15.73 10.06
N MET A 65 -0.51 15.91 9.18
CA MET A 65 -1.05 14.85 8.33
C MET A 65 0.05 14.27 7.43
N GLN A 66 0.14 12.95 7.41
CA GLN A 66 1.10 12.23 6.58
C GLN A 66 0.48 11.84 5.24
N THR A 67 1.32 11.72 4.21
CA THR A 67 0.94 11.29 2.86
C THR A 67 2.00 10.34 2.29
N GLY A 68 1.64 9.58 1.23
CA GLY A 68 2.54 8.62 0.61
C GLY A 68 2.79 7.38 1.46
N TRP A 69 3.96 6.77 1.32
CA TRP A 69 4.32 5.56 2.04
C TRP A 69 4.55 5.82 3.53
N LEU A 70 3.94 5.00 4.36
CA LEU A 70 4.04 5.05 5.82
C LEU A 70 4.37 3.65 6.38
N LYS A 71 5.41 3.55 7.20
CA LYS A 71 5.78 2.29 7.87
C LYS A 71 5.51 2.41 9.36
N LEU A 72 4.64 1.56 9.89
CA LEU A 72 4.30 1.51 11.31
C LEU A 72 4.29 0.07 11.81
N GLY A 73 4.94 -0.20 12.92
CA GLY A 73 4.92 -1.52 13.57
C GLY A 73 5.36 -2.67 12.67
N GLY A 74 6.20 -2.41 11.65
CA GLY A 74 6.63 -3.40 10.66
C GLY A 74 5.72 -3.51 9.43
N SER A 75 4.52 -2.96 9.44
CA SER A 75 3.58 -2.93 8.33
C SER A 75 3.72 -1.66 7.49
N TRP A 76 3.49 -1.80 6.18
CA TRP A 76 3.45 -0.68 5.26
C TRP A 76 2.00 -0.28 4.97
N TYR A 77 1.78 1.01 4.85
CA TYR A 77 0.54 1.68 4.47
C TYR A 77 0.82 2.67 3.35
N TYR A 78 -0.20 3.02 2.60
CA TYR A 78 -0.10 4.10 1.63
C TYR A 78 -1.22 5.10 1.82
N LEU A 79 -0.85 6.34 1.99
CA LEU A 79 -1.75 7.47 2.18
C LEU A 79 -1.81 8.27 0.88
N ASP A 80 -3.00 8.66 0.46
CA ASP A 80 -3.18 9.43 -0.78
C ASP A 80 -2.27 10.67 -0.78
N PRO A 81 -1.44 10.88 -1.81
CA PRO A 81 -0.45 11.96 -1.80
C PRO A 81 -1.06 13.37 -1.75
N ASP A 82 -2.27 13.54 -2.27
CA ASP A 82 -2.94 14.84 -2.34
C ASP A 82 -3.93 15.04 -1.18
N LYS A 83 -4.61 13.98 -0.77
CA LYS A 83 -5.75 14.05 0.18
C LYS A 83 -5.45 13.43 1.54
N GLY A 84 -4.38 12.63 1.67
CA GLY A 84 -3.90 12.05 2.92
C GLY A 84 -4.67 10.84 3.45
N TYR A 85 -5.78 10.41 2.82
CA TYR A 85 -6.52 9.24 3.31
C TYR A 85 -5.80 7.93 2.98
N MET A 86 -5.94 6.94 3.87
CA MET A 86 -5.35 5.61 3.73
C MET A 86 -6.03 4.79 2.62
N TYR A 87 -5.24 4.13 1.79
CA TYR A 87 -5.72 3.12 0.86
C TYR A 87 -5.97 1.80 1.60
N ALA A 88 -7.16 1.23 1.42
CA ALA A 88 -7.57 -0.05 1.99
C ALA A 88 -8.49 -0.78 1.02
N ASP A 89 -8.48 -2.12 1.09
CA ASP A 89 -9.30 -3.00 0.22
C ASP A 89 -9.18 -2.64 -1.26
N THR A 90 -7.97 -2.34 -1.73
CA THR A 90 -7.72 -1.88 -3.09
C THR A 90 -6.34 -2.30 -3.59
N ALA A 91 -6.15 -2.17 -4.90
CA ALA A 91 -4.83 -2.24 -5.52
C ALA A 91 -4.65 -1.08 -6.49
N PHE A 92 -3.43 -0.57 -6.61
CA PHE A 92 -3.10 0.49 -7.56
C PHE A 92 -1.68 0.36 -8.09
N SER A 93 -1.42 1.00 -9.22
CA SER A 93 -0.08 1.05 -9.82
C SER A 93 0.64 2.32 -9.43
N LEU A 94 1.91 2.17 -9.04
CA LEU A 94 2.81 3.27 -8.74
C LEU A 94 4.20 2.92 -9.30
N ASN A 95 4.75 3.76 -10.19
CA ASN A 95 6.07 3.57 -10.80
C ASN A 95 6.26 2.15 -11.38
N ASP A 96 5.32 1.69 -12.20
CA ASP A 96 5.30 0.37 -12.85
C ASP A 96 5.21 -0.84 -11.89
N HIS A 97 4.96 -0.61 -10.61
CA HIS A 97 4.65 -1.64 -9.62
C HIS A 97 3.16 -1.61 -9.26
N ILE A 98 2.59 -2.78 -9.01
CA ILE A 98 1.22 -2.93 -8.51
C ILE A 98 1.30 -3.27 -7.02
N TYR A 99 0.64 -2.49 -6.17
CA TYR A 99 0.53 -2.73 -4.74
C TYR A 99 -0.91 -3.04 -4.37
N GLY A 100 -1.10 -4.02 -3.49
CA GLY A 100 -2.40 -4.35 -2.92
C GLY A 100 -2.44 -3.99 -1.43
N PHE A 101 -3.62 -3.65 -0.92
CA PHE A 101 -3.84 -3.30 0.48
C PHE A 101 -5.02 -4.08 1.04
N ASN A 102 -4.86 -4.60 2.24
CA ASN A 102 -5.90 -5.27 3.00
C ASN A 102 -6.98 -4.28 3.46
N THR A 103 -8.08 -4.79 3.99
CA THR A 103 -9.18 -3.98 4.55
C THR A 103 -8.74 -3.09 5.71
N ASP A 104 -7.69 -3.48 6.45
CA ASP A 104 -7.09 -2.69 7.53
C ASP A 104 -6.04 -1.68 7.03
N GLY A 105 -5.84 -1.56 5.71
CA GLY A 105 -4.88 -0.67 5.06
C GLY A 105 -3.43 -1.18 5.04
N THR A 106 -3.13 -2.34 5.64
CA THR A 106 -1.78 -2.91 5.54
C THR A 106 -1.48 -3.38 4.12
N MET A 107 -0.26 -3.16 3.65
CA MET A 107 0.18 -3.64 2.34
C MET A 107 0.09 -5.16 2.27
N TYR A 108 -0.56 -5.66 1.22
CA TYR A 108 -0.77 -7.08 0.99
C TYR A 108 0.53 -7.74 0.51
N THR A 109 0.82 -8.92 1.06
CA THR A 109 1.90 -9.82 0.59
C THR A 109 1.39 -11.25 0.53
N GLY A 110 1.92 -12.03 -0.42
CA GLY A 110 1.53 -13.43 -0.60
C GLY A 110 0.78 -13.70 -1.90
N TRP A 111 0.16 -14.87 -1.97
CA TRP A 111 -0.59 -15.32 -3.12
C TRP A 111 -1.97 -14.68 -3.20
N CYS A 112 -2.33 -14.15 -4.36
CA CYS A 112 -3.63 -13.57 -4.65
C CYS A 112 -4.24 -14.19 -5.90
N TYR A 113 -5.45 -14.75 -5.80
CA TYR A 113 -6.18 -15.32 -6.93
C TYR A 113 -7.20 -14.32 -7.47
N ILE A 114 -7.10 -14.01 -8.76
CA ILE A 114 -8.01 -13.10 -9.46
C ILE A 114 -9.08 -13.92 -10.18
N GLN A 115 -10.27 -14.01 -9.60
CA GLN A 115 -11.37 -14.83 -10.11
C GLN A 115 -11.83 -14.41 -11.49
N THR A 116 -11.98 -13.13 -11.76
CA THR A 116 -12.46 -12.60 -13.04
C THR A 116 -11.54 -12.92 -14.22
N GLY A 117 -10.25 -13.13 -13.94
CA GLY A 117 -9.24 -13.44 -14.95
C GLY A 117 -8.72 -14.88 -14.91
N ASN A 118 -9.09 -15.66 -13.88
CA ASN A 118 -8.64 -17.04 -13.64
C ASN A 118 -7.10 -17.15 -13.64
N TYR A 119 -6.43 -16.29 -12.86
CA TYR A 119 -4.97 -16.31 -12.72
C TYR A 119 -4.52 -15.96 -11.31
N TRP A 120 -3.29 -16.36 -10.98
CA TRP A 120 -2.63 -16.05 -9.71
C TRP A 120 -1.62 -14.92 -9.87
N LEU A 121 -1.55 -14.06 -8.86
CA LEU A 121 -0.50 -13.09 -8.60
C LEU A 121 0.26 -13.49 -7.33
N TYR A 122 1.46 -12.98 -7.18
CA TYR A 122 2.18 -13.04 -5.92
C TYR A 122 2.72 -11.65 -5.59
N PHE A 123 2.48 -11.20 -4.37
CA PHE A 123 2.96 -9.92 -3.88
C PHE A 123 4.08 -10.13 -2.87
N ASP A 124 5.15 -9.40 -3.00
CA ASP A 124 6.20 -9.26 -2.00
C ASP A 124 6.29 -7.80 -1.50
N ASN A 125 7.35 -7.48 -0.76
CA ASN A 125 7.53 -6.12 -0.21
C ASN A 125 7.75 -5.03 -1.29
N ASN A 126 7.90 -5.42 -2.55
CA ASN A 126 8.02 -4.50 -3.70
C ASN A 126 6.76 -4.49 -4.57
N GLY A 127 5.66 -5.08 -4.09
CA GLY A 127 4.40 -5.21 -4.83
C GLY A 127 4.28 -6.53 -5.58
N ALA A 128 3.45 -6.54 -6.62
CA ALA A 128 3.23 -7.73 -7.45
C ALA A 128 4.49 -8.12 -8.20
N VAL A 129 4.85 -9.39 -8.10
CA VAL A 129 6.06 -9.94 -8.74
C VAL A 129 5.86 -10.03 -10.25
N ASN A 130 6.91 -9.65 -11.00
CA ASN A 130 7.02 -9.88 -12.43
C ASN A 130 8.37 -10.53 -12.73
N GLY A 131 8.38 -11.59 -13.55
CA GLY A 131 9.58 -12.38 -13.80
C GLY A 131 9.76 -13.56 -12.82
N TRP A 132 10.99 -13.97 -12.59
CA TRP A 132 11.33 -15.11 -11.75
C TRP A 132 11.22 -14.81 -10.25
N LYS A 133 10.64 -15.77 -9.50
CA LYS A 133 10.55 -15.71 -8.04
C LYS A 133 10.66 -17.10 -7.41
N SER A 134 11.52 -17.26 -6.41
CA SER A 134 11.53 -18.44 -5.54
C SER A 134 10.57 -18.22 -4.37
N ILE A 135 9.63 -19.16 -4.18
CA ILE A 135 8.60 -19.11 -3.15
C ILE A 135 8.52 -20.51 -2.53
N GLY A 136 8.77 -20.62 -1.24
CA GLY A 136 8.74 -21.92 -0.54
C GLY A 136 9.68 -22.96 -1.13
N GLY A 137 10.86 -22.55 -1.62
CA GLY A 137 11.86 -23.44 -2.22
C GLY A 137 11.55 -23.86 -3.67
N LYS A 138 10.47 -23.40 -4.27
CA LYS A 138 10.10 -23.66 -5.67
C LYS A 138 10.23 -22.39 -6.49
N TRP A 139 10.61 -22.54 -7.77
CA TRP A 139 10.69 -21.43 -8.71
C TRP A 139 9.37 -21.26 -9.47
N TYR A 140 8.97 -20.00 -9.63
CA TYR A 140 7.82 -19.57 -10.39
C TYR A 140 8.22 -18.47 -11.37
N TYR A 141 7.47 -18.31 -12.43
CA TYR A 141 7.62 -17.21 -13.36
C TYR A 141 6.30 -16.46 -13.54
N PHE A 142 6.37 -15.14 -13.44
CA PHE A 142 5.23 -14.25 -13.60
C PHE A 142 5.43 -13.44 -14.87
N ASN A 143 4.52 -13.62 -15.83
CA ASN A 143 4.53 -12.87 -17.08
C ASN A 143 3.45 -11.79 -17.00
N THR A 144 3.86 -10.52 -17.09
CA THR A 144 2.95 -9.38 -16.88
C THR A 144 2.15 -9.57 -15.59
N PHE A 145 2.91 -9.87 -14.49
CA PHE A 145 2.45 -10.14 -13.13
C PHE A 145 1.65 -11.45 -12.93
N LYS A 146 1.19 -12.11 -14.01
CA LYS A 146 0.40 -13.35 -13.93
C LYS A 146 1.30 -14.57 -13.83
N MET A 147 1.01 -15.46 -12.88
CA MET A 147 1.72 -16.73 -12.74
C MET A 147 1.55 -17.58 -14.01
N VAL A 148 2.66 -18.02 -14.57
CA VAL A 148 2.68 -18.99 -15.67
C VAL A 148 2.46 -20.40 -15.10
N ALA A 149 1.53 -21.17 -15.67
CA ALA A 149 1.23 -22.52 -15.20
C ALA A 149 0.74 -23.41 -16.36
N ASN A 150 0.98 -24.72 -16.22
CA ASN A 150 0.51 -25.78 -17.11
C ASN A 150 0.91 -25.54 -18.60
N CYS A 151 2.11 -25.03 -18.85
CA CYS A 151 2.62 -24.81 -20.20
C CYS A 151 4.14 -24.74 -20.25
N SER A 152 4.70 -24.85 -21.46
CA SER A 152 6.07 -24.44 -21.75
C SER A 152 6.13 -22.97 -22.08
N LEU A 153 7.21 -22.31 -21.69
CA LEU A 153 7.50 -20.91 -22.03
C LEU A 153 9.00 -20.74 -22.33
N THR A 154 9.32 -20.09 -23.45
CA THR A 154 10.70 -19.74 -23.78
C THR A 154 11.04 -18.38 -23.15
N ILE A 155 12.02 -18.38 -22.28
CA ILE A 155 12.50 -17.17 -21.59
C ILE A 155 13.98 -16.99 -21.92
N LYS A 156 14.31 -15.88 -22.59
CA LYS A 156 15.69 -15.58 -23.04
C LYS A 156 16.33 -16.73 -23.84
N GLY A 157 15.56 -17.39 -24.72
CA GLY A 157 16.02 -18.47 -25.57
C GLY A 157 16.13 -19.86 -24.90
N VAL A 158 15.70 -19.99 -23.65
CA VAL A 158 15.62 -21.25 -22.92
C VAL A 158 14.18 -21.63 -22.68
N GLU A 159 13.79 -22.86 -23.02
CA GLU A 159 12.45 -23.37 -22.78
C GLU A 159 12.35 -23.94 -21.35
N TYR A 160 11.27 -23.55 -20.66
CA TYR A 160 10.93 -24.00 -19.31
C TYR A 160 9.52 -24.57 -19.32
N TYR A 161 9.28 -25.61 -18.53
CA TYR A 161 7.96 -26.17 -18.34
C TYR A 161 7.45 -25.86 -16.92
N PHE A 162 6.24 -25.33 -16.82
CA PHE A 162 5.58 -25.01 -15.57
C PHE A 162 4.42 -25.97 -15.29
N LEU A 163 4.42 -26.56 -14.11
CA LEU A 163 3.37 -27.49 -13.65
C LEU A 163 2.02 -26.76 -13.52
N SER A 164 0.93 -27.50 -13.37
CA SER A 164 -0.40 -26.93 -13.09
C SER A 164 -0.43 -26.07 -11.81
N SER A 165 0.47 -26.33 -10.86
CA SER A 165 0.67 -25.52 -9.66
C SER A 165 1.40 -24.19 -9.92
N GLY A 166 1.91 -23.98 -11.12
CA GLY A 166 2.80 -22.86 -11.48
C GLY A 166 4.27 -23.08 -11.14
N ALA A 167 4.61 -24.12 -10.39
CA ALA A 167 6.01 -24.39 -10.07
C ALA A 167 6.78 -24.85 -11.30
N LEU A 168 8.03 -24.38 -11.43
CA LEU A 168 8.96 -24.89 -12.44
C LEU A 168 9.16 -26.40 -12.22
N ALA A 169 9.01 -27.18 -13.29
CA ALA A 169 9.30 -28.61 -13.25
C ALA A 169 10.79 -28.86 -13.05
N GLU A 170 11.14 -29.65 -12.03
CA GLU A 170 12.52 -30.03 -11.78
C GLU A 170 13.00 -31.04 -12.84
N GLY A 171 14.25 -30.87 -13.32
CA GLY A 171 14.89 -31.79 -14.25
C GLY A 171 14.58 -31.55 -15.74
N TRP A 172 13.77 -30.55 -16.09
CA TRP A 172 13.49 -30.17 -17.48
C TRP A 172 14.24 -28.92 -17.86
N VAL A 173 15.30 -29.07 -18.65
CA VAL A 173 15.96 -27.97 -19.38
C VAL A 173 16.15 -28.47 -20.83
N ASN A 174 15.31 -27.99 -21.74
CA ASN A 174 15.55 -28.24 -23.16
C ASN A 174 16.71 -27.36 -23.65
N ARG A 175 17.89 -27.93 -23.77
CA ARG A 175 19.01 -27.34 -24.51
C ARG A 175 19.02 -27.95 -25.91
N ASN A 176 18.55 -27.19 -26.89
CA ASN A 176 18.63 -27.54 -28.32
C ASN A 176 17.91 -28.84 -28.72
N GLY A 177 16.66 -29.01 -28.32
CA GLY A 177 15.80 -30.10 -28.79
C GLY A 177 16.20 -31.50 -28.31
N ARG A 178 16.93 -31.63 -27.23
CA ARG A 178 17.23 -32.92 -26.60
C ARG A 178 16.76 -32.92 -25.15
N ASP A 179 15.74 -33.73 -24.91
CA ASP A 179 15.25 -34.03 -23.56
C ASP A 179 16.37 -34.70 -22.75
N ARG A 180 16.68 -34.14 -21.58
CA ARG A 180 17.51 -34.84 -20.58
C ARG A 180 16.71 -34.86 -19.27
N LYS A 181 16.48 -36.11 -18.83
CA LYS A 181 15.96 -36.40 -17.49
C LYS A 181 16.97 -36.02 -16.42
#